data_14404cb9d15203dbb4615196c61f0eb9
#
_entry.id   14404cb9d15203dbb4615196c61f0eb9
#
_cell.length_a   1.000
_cell.length_b   1.000
_cell.length_c   1.000
_cell.angle_alpha   90.00
_cell.angle_beta   90.00
_cell.angle_gamma   90.00
#
_symmetry.space_group_name_H-M   'P 1'
#
loop_
_entity.id
_entity.type
_entity.pdbx_description
1 polymer ?
#
loop_
_entity_poly.entity_id
_entity_poly.type
_entity_poly.pdbx_seq_one_letter_code
_entity_poly.pdbx_strand_id
1 'polypeptide(L)'
;MSDEKFETKAIRTQSERSPHREHCAPIYMTSSFVFDDAEQARAMFADELPGNIYTRFSNPNNNEFIEKLCEMENCEDGIATAS
;
A
#
# COMPACT_ATOMS: atom_id res chain seq x y z
N MET A 1 0.71 13.94 13.10
CA MET A 1 1.96 14.20 12.36
C MET A 1 3.14 13.68 13.14
N SER A 2 4.01 12.97 12.49
CA SER A 2 5.18 12.40 13.14
C SER A 2 6.28 13.43 13.29
N ASP A 3 6.98 13.42 14.43
CA ASP A 3 8.16 14.26 14.65
C ASP A 3 9.44 13.59 14.17
N GLU A 4 9.32 12.45 13.48
CA GLU A 4 10.46 11.72 12.96
C GLU A 4 11.21 12.53 11.92
N LYS A 5 12.51 12.30 11.88
CA LYS A 5 13.35 12.92 10.86
C LYS A 5 13.05 12.33 9.49
N PHE A 6 13.41 13.06 8.45
CA PHE A 6 13.21 12.66 7.07
C PHE A 6 13.74 11.25 6.79
N GLU A 7 14.95 10.97 7.24
CA GLU A 7 15.58 9.66 7.03
C GLU A 7 14.80 8.54 7.71
N THR A 8 14.30 8.81 8.93
CA THR A 8 13.49 7.82 9.65
C THR A 8 12.19 7.56 8.93
N LYS A 9 11.53 8.60 8.42
CA LYS A 9 10.30 8.43 7.63
C LYS A 9 10.55 7.61 6.39
N ALA A 10 11.66 7.84 5.70
CA ALA A 10 11.99 7.11 4.48
C ALA A 10 12.18 5.61 4.73
N ILE A 11 12.68 5.25 5.90
CA ILE A 11 12.98 3.85 6.23
C ILE A 11 11.84 3.17 6.97
N ARG A 12 11.22 3.86 7.91
CA ARG A 12 10.29 3.23 8.85
C ARG A 12 8.81 3.34 8.48
N THR A 13 8.44 4.27 7.59
CA THR A 13 7.05 4.40 7.20
C THR A 13 6.62 3.15 6.43
N GLN A 14 5.59 2.49 6.90
CA GLN A 14 5.13 1.23 6.34
C GLN A 14 3.62 1.14 6.50
N SER A 15 2.90 0.90 5.39
CA SER A 15 1.44 0.89 5.37
C SER A 15 0.87 -0.17 6.31
N GLU A 16 1.38 -1.38 6.22
CA GLU A 16 0.90 -2.46 7.06
C GLU A 16 1.95 -3.57 7.11
N ARG A 17 1.89 -4.34 8.18
CA ARG A 17 2.73 -5.52 8.32
C ARG A 17 1.88 -6.76 8.21
N SER A 18 2.48 -7.84 7.70
CA SER A 18 1.81 -9.13 7.67
C SER A 18 1.79 -9.74 9.09
N PRO A 19 1.10 -10.87 9.28
CA PRO A 19 1.16 -11.57 10.56
C PRO A 19 2.56 -11.95 11.00
N HIS A 20 3.53 -11.93 10.11
CA HIS A 20 4.92 -12.24 10.42
C HIS A 20 5.67 -11.09 11.07
N ARG A 21 5.11 -9.88 11.04
CA ARG A 21 5.68 -8.67 11.69
C ARG A 21 7.09 -8.35 11.23
N GLU A 22 7.31 -8.42 9.94
CA GLU A 22 8.60 -8.13 9.31
C GLU A 22 9.01 -6.67 9.46
N HIS A 23 10.31 -6.40 9.49
CA HIS A 23 10.83 -5.02 9.50
C HIS A 23 10.66 -4.33 8.15
N CYS A 24 10.93 -5.06 7.08
CA CYS A 24 10.83 -4.53 5.72
C CYS A 24 9.68 -5.21 5.01
N ALA A 25 8.97 -4.46 4.16
CA ALA A 25 7.87 -5.03 3.41
C ALA A 25 8.35 -6.15 2.48
N PRO A 26 7.62 -7.28 2.42
CA PRO A 26 7.91 -8.30 1.42
C PRO A 26 7.65 -7.78 0.02
N ILE A 27 8.22 -8.45 -0.97
CA ILE A 27 7.96 -8.13 -2.37
C ILE A 27 6.75 -8.94 -2.84
N TYR A 28 5.70 -8.24 -3.26
CA TYR A 28 4.47 -8.86 -3.73
C TYR A 28 4.50 -8.96 -5.25
N MET A 29 5.13 -10.01 -5.76
CA MET A 29 5.31 -10.23 -7.19
C MET A 29 4.07 -10.90 -7.77
N THR A 30 2.97 -10.16 -7.83
CA THR A 30 1.72 -10.66 -8.35
C THR A 30 0.99 -9.57 -9.13
N SER A 31 0.24 -9.97 -10.15
CA SER A 31 -0.58 -9.03 -10.91
C SER A 31 -1.98 -8.90 -10.33
N SER A 32 -2.50 -9.93 -9.70
CA SER A 32 -3.87 -9.92 -9.20
C SER A 32 -3.94 -10.56 -7.82
N PHE A 33 -5.05 -10.31 -7.16
CA PHE A 33 -5.31 -10.80 -5.80
C PHE A 33 -6.61 -11.57 -5.79
N VAL A 34 -6.69 -12.59 -4.93
CA VAL A 34 -7.89 -13.42 -4.86
C VAL A 34 -8.91 -12.82 -3.90
N PHE A 35 -10.15 -13.22 -4.06
CA PHE A 35 -11.25 -12.82 -3.20
C PHE A 35 -11.75 -14.03 -2.43
N ASP A 36 -12.28 -13.79 -1.23
CA ASP A 36 -12.84 -14.87 -0.42
C ASP A 36 -14.16 -15.37 -1.00
N ASP A 37 -14.96 -14.47 -1.56
CA ASP A 37 -16.24 -14.79 -2.18
C ASP A 37 -16.64 -13.73 -3.19
N ALA A 38 -17.77 -13.97 -3.88
CA ALA A 38 -18.25 -13.05 -4.89
C ALA A 38 -18.70 -11.71 -4.31
N GLU A 39 -19.23 -11.70 -3.09
CA GLU A 39 -19.66 -10.47 -2.46
C GLU A 39 -18.48 -9.58 -2.08
N GLN A 40 -17.39 -10.19 -1.61
CA GLN A 40 -16.18 -9.44 -1.33
C GLN A 40 -15.65 -8.80 -2.61
N ALA A 41 -15.63 -9.56 -3.72
CA ALA A 41 -15.19 -9.03 -5.01
C ALA A 41 -16.06 -7.85 -5.44
N ARG A 42 -17.38 -8.01 -5.34
CA ARG A 42 -18.32 -6.94 -5.69
C ARG A 42 -18.06 -5.68 -4.87
N ALA A 43 -17.93 -5.83 -3.55
CA ALA A 43 -17.73 -4.70 -2.66
C ALA A 43 -16.40 -4.00 -2.92
N MET A 44 -15.34 -4.74 -3.23
CA MET A 44 -14.04 -4.16 -3.52
C MET A 44 -14.05 -3.41 -4.85
N PHE A 45 -14.69 -3.96 -5.88
CA PHE A 45 -14.82 -3.28 -7.16
C PHE A 45 -15.71 -2.03 -7.08
N ALA A 46 -16.69 -2.04 -6.16
CA ALA A 46 -17.56 -0.89 -5.94
C ALA A 46 -16.96 0.13 -4.98
N ASP A 47 -15.75 -0.10 -4.50
CA ASP A 47 -15.05 0.75 -3.54
C ASP A 47 -15.77 0.86 -2.19
N GLU A 48 -16.50 -0.20 -1.84
CA GLU A 48 -17.17 -0.29 -0.54
C GLU A 48 -16.30 -0.94 0.51
N LEU A 49 -15.31 -1.74 0.09
CA LEU A 49 -14.32 -2.37 0.96
C LEU A 49 -12.92 -2.04 0.46
N PRO A 50 -11.98 -1.74 1.37
CA PRO A 50 -10.59 -1.54 0.97
C PRO A 50 -9.92 -2.87 0.61
N GLY A 51 -8.90 -2.81 -0.22
CA GLY A 51 -8.12 -3.99 -0.56
C GLY A 51 -7.49 -3.86 -1.93
N ASN A 52 -6.63 -4.82 -2.25
CA ASN A 52 -5.95 -4.84 -3.53
C ASN A 52 -6.64 -5.82 -4.47
N ILE A 53 -6.88 -5.39 -5.70
CA ILE A 53 -7.56 -6.19 -6.71
C ILE A 53 -6.57 -6.60 -7.79
N TYR A 54 -5.84 -5.65 -8.31
CA TYR A 54 -4.92 -5.85 -9.41
C TYR A 54 -3.77 -4.85 -9.27
N THR A 55 -2.55 -5.28 -9.54
CA THR A 55 -1.35 -4.48 -9.29
C THR A 55 -1.35 -3.14 -10.02
N ARG A 56 -1.97 -3.06 -11.21
CA ARG A 56 -2.06 -1.79 -11.93
C ARG A 56 -2.81 -0.73 -11.12
N PHE A 57 -3.77 -1.13 -10.31
CA PHE A 57 -4.52 -0.21 -9.45
C PHE A 57 -3.86 -0.02 -8.10
N SER A 58 -3.44 -1.12 -7.49
CA SER A 58 -2.77 -1.05 -6.18
C SER A 58 -2.03 -2.36 -5.89
N ASN A 59 -1.01 -2.25 -5.07
CA ASN A 59 -0.22 -3.38 -4.59
C ASN A 59 0.41 -2.92 -3.29
N PRO A 60 0.55 -3.79 -2.27
CA PRO A 60 1.15 -3.37 -1.01
C PRO A 60 2.49 -2.67 -1.14
N ASN A 61 3.32 -3.07 -2.11
CA ASN A 61 4.61 -2.41 -2.33
C ASN A 61 4.42 -0.99 -2.88
N ASN A 62 3.53 -0.81 -3.85
CA ASN A 62 3.26 0.51 -4.40
C ASN A 62 2.61 1.40 -3.35
N ASN A 63 1.70 0.84 -2.55
CA ASN A 63 1.03 1.57 -1.48
C ASN A 63 2.04 2.08 -0.45
N GLU A 64 3.01 1.25 -0.07
CA GLU A 64 4.04 1.66 0.87
C GLU A 64 4.93 2.75 0.29
N PHE A 65 5.31 2.64 -0.98
CA PHE A 65 6.11 3.66 -1.65
C PHE A 65 5.39 5.01 -1.65
N ILE A 66 4.11 4.99 -1.99
CA ILE A 66 3.29 6.21 -2.00
C ILE A 66 3.21 6.81 -0.60
N GLU A 67 2.96 5.97 0.41
CA GLU A 67 2.84 6.44 1.79
C GLU A 67 4.15 7.06 2.28
N LYS A 68 5.28 6.44 1.97
CA LYS A 68 6.58 6.98 2.35
C LYS A 68 6.84 8.35 1.71
N LEU A 69 6.54 8.48 0.41
CA LEU A 69 6.73 9.76 -0.28
C LEU A 69 5.79 10.82 0.26
N CYS A 70 4.55 10.47 0.55
CA CYS A 70 3.59 11.42 1.10
C CYS A 70 4.04 11.92 2.47
N GLU A 71 4.59 11.02 3.30
CA GLU A 71 5.13 11.42 4.60
C GLU A 71 6.32 12.37 4.45
N MET A 72 7.20 12.12 3.49
CA MET A 72 8.39 12.96 3.27
C MET A 72 8.05 14.31 2.63
N GLU A 73 7.03 14.35 1.79
CA GLU A 73 6.63 15.55 1.05
C GLU A 73 5.45 16.29 1.67
N ASN A 74 4.92 15.80 2.77
CA ASN A 74 3.76 16.39 3.45
C ASN A 74 2.54 16.48 2.55
N CYS A 75 2.27 15.44 1.76
CA CYS A 75 1.08 15.41 0.91
C CYS A 75 0.10 14.36 1.40
N GLU A 76 -1.15 14.45 0.92
CA GLU A 76 -2.23 13.60 1.41
C GLU A 76 -2.27 12.25 0.74
N ASP A 77 -1.96 12.20 -0.55
CA ASP A 77 -2.05 10.98 -1.32
C ASP A 77 -1.19 11.10 -2.58
N GLY A 78 -1.03 10.00 -3.28
CA GLY A 78 -0.23 9.94 -4.48
C GLY A 78 -0.61 8.78 -5.37
N ILE A 79 0.01 8.73 -6.54
CA ILE A 79 -0.20 7.63 -7.47
C ILE A 79 1.16 7.21 -8.05
N ALA A 80 1.37 5.90 -8.16
CA ALA A 80 2.60 5.35 -8.71
C ALA A 80 2.34 4.86 -10.14
N THR A 81 3.20 5.25 -11.07
CA THR A 81 3.08 4.86 -12.47
C THR A 81 4.43 4.42 -13.00
N ALA A 82 4.42 3.75 -14.17
CA ALA A 82 5.65 3.33 -14.82
C ALA A 82 6.36 4.48 -15.54
N SER A 83 5.62 5.51 -15.86
CA SER A 83 6.20 6.68 -16.55
C SER A 83 5.30 7.90 -16.42
#